data_6a4b0d88501b064d848b43d58e7e370c
#
_entry.id   6a4b0d88501b064d848b43d58e7e370c
#
_cell.length_a   1.000
_cell.length_b   1.000
_cell.length_c   1.000
_cell.angle_alpha   90.00
_cell.angle_beta   90.00
_cell.angle_gamma   90.00
#
_symmetry.space_group_name_H-M   'P 1'
#
loop_
_entity.id
_entity.type
_entity.pdbx_description
1 polymer ?
#
loop_
_entity_poly.entity_id
_entity_poly.type
_entity_poly.pdbx_seq_one_letter_code
_entity_poly.pdbx_strand_id
1 'polypeptide(L)'
;NPATVTICLDGQHVLVCCHYSGELMVVGVDAGRLVQRGTIYVGFEPVGTTITPDGQQAYVALSVAGEVVQVDLQSREVVKRIGVSRWPRYLAISPNGSKLAVGCSGSSQVCVIDTKLGEVQFKVSLTGAINIGHMQCSSDGKYVYFPWMVYRTNPITIRNIRLGWVLASRVARVALDKYSYREAISLDVPGKAVSDPHGLVISPDQRRLVVAASGTHELLVYRRGGLPFIGVGGPGDLIDRSLLADDDLFYRIDVGGRPMGMEIANDNRTVFVANYLKDSIQVVDIESRKVLREISLGTVPEKTLARRGMEVFYDGQRSLDQWYSCHSCHYNGGTNSRAMDTMNDGSNYTMKTVIPLYNLPRTGPWTWHGWQTNLHDAMHKSFTMTMQGTAVASEDADAILAFFASLQAAPNPFQRSDGSLGEQAQRGKALFQSDRTGCVQCHSGPHFTDGKIHDVGTTEEDDRYDGFNTPSLLGVHRKVRLLHDGREKTLAAVLTEDHAPQRVNGTGSLSDSELADLIAYLKTL
;
A
#
# COMPACT_ATOMS: atom_id res chain seq x y z
N ASN A 1 11.19 12.07 3.30
CA ASN A 1 9.74 11.91 3.17
C ASN A 1 9.22 11.09 4.36
N PRO A 2 8.59 11.73 5.37
CA PRO A 2 8.04 11.05 6.53
C PRO A 2 6.86 10.14 6.10
N ALA A 3 6.81 8.94 6.69
CA ALA A 3 5.73 7.97 6.46
C ALA A 3 4.76 7.92 7.64
N THR A 4 5.29 7.81 8.87
CA THR A 4 4.50 7.78 10.10
C THR A 4 5.20 8.53 11.23
N VAL A 5 4.41 8.92 12.20
CA VAL A 5 4.84 9.60 13.42
C VAL A 5 4.29 8.85 14.62
N THR A 6 5.12 8.62 15.64
CA THR A 6 4.71 7.98 16.90
C THR A 6 5.23 8.79 18.08
N ILE A 7 4.34 9.13 19.01
CA ILE A 7 4.71 9.89 20.21
C ILE A 7 5.27 8.91 21.25
N CYS A 8 6.42 9.26 21.84
CA CYS A 8 6.99 8.50 22.96
C CYS A 8 6.16 8.71 24.24
N LEU A 9 6.21 7.74 25.15
CA LEU A 9 5.43 7.75 26.39
C LEU A 9 5.76 8.91 27.33
N ASP A 10 6.95 9.48 27.20
CA ASP A 10 7.37 10.65 27.96
C ASP A 10 6.66 11.95 27.51
N GLY A 11 5.92 11.92 26.39
CA GLY A 11 5.27 13.07 25.80
C GLY A 11 6.23 14.19 25.33
N GLN A 12 7.54 13.94 25.40
CA GLN A 12 8.60 14.90 25.06
C GLN A 12 9.32 14.54 23.76
N HIS A 13 9.22 13.30 23.32
CA HIS A 13 9.87 12.80 22.11
C HIS A 13 8.86 12.25 21.12
N VAL A 14 9.21 12.35 19.85
CA VAL A 14 8.45 11.83 18.72
C VAL A 14 9.40 11.06 17.82
N LEU A 15 8.99 9.88 17.39
CA LEU A 15 9.69 9.09 16.38
C LEU A 15 9.04 9.30 15.02
N VAL A 16 9.84 9.58 14.00
CA VAL A 16 9.39 9.79 12.62
C VAL A 16 10.06 8.79 11.70
N CYS A 17 9.30 7.94 11.04
CA CYS A 17 9.82 7.08 9.98
C CYS A 17 10.11 7.88 8.72
N CYS A 18 11.37 7.96 8.32
CA CYS A 18 11.84 8.65 7.12
C CYS A 18 11.99 7.65 5.97
N HIS A 19 10.92 7.47 5.20
CA HIS A 19 10.77 6.41 4.20
C HIS A 19 11.92 6.32 3.18
N TYR A 20 12.41 7.47 2.68
CA TYR A 20 13.43 7.50 1.62
C TYR A 20 14.86 7.42 2.16
N SER A 21 15.12 7.98 3.35
CA SER A 21 16.47 7.93 3.94
C SER A 21 16.76 6.64 4.70
N GLY A 22 15.72 5.83 4.99
CA GLY A 22 15.90 4.59 5.75
C GLY A 22 16.13 4.83 7.25
N GLU A 23 15.72 5.98 7.77
CA GLU A 23 15.99 6.42 9.13
C GLU A 23 14.74 6.51 9.98
N LEU A 24 14.92 6.26 11.27
CA LEU A 24 14.02 6.66 12.33
C LEU A 24 14.57 7.96 12.95
N MET A 25 13.90 9.08 12.71
CA MET A 25 14.28 10.37 13.26
C MET A 25 13.69 10.52 14.67
N VAL A 26 14.51 10.92 15.62
CA VAL A 26 14.09 11.27 16.98
C VAL A 26 13.96 12.80 17.07
N VAL A 27 12.76 13.27 17.41
CA VAL A 27 12.43 14.68 17.54
C VAL A 27 12.01 14.95 18.97
N GLY A 28 12.60 15.94 19.62
CA GLY A 28 12.21 16.40 20.94
C GLY A 28 11.27 17.62 20.86
N VAL A 29 10.51 17.85 21.92
CA VAL A 29 9.66 19.02 22.09
C VAL A 29 10.29 19.95 23.15
N ASP A 30 10.89 21.06 22.71
CA ASP A 30 11.52 22.07 23.59
C ASP A 30 10.72 23.36 23.56
N ALA A 31 10.16 23.77 24.68
CA ALA A 31 9.37 25.00 24.80
C ALA A 31 8.30 25.13 23.67
N GLY A 32 7.64 24.03 23.30
CA GLY A 32 6.63 24.01 22.25
C GLY A 32 7.19 24.00 20.82
N ARG A 33 8.50 23.84 20.64
CA ARG A 33 9.16 23.70 19.33
C ARG A 33 9.67 22.27 19.12
N LEU A 34 9.56 21.80 17.89
CA LEU A 34 10.12 20.51 17.48
C LEU A 34 11.62 20.68 17.15
N VAL A 35 12.48 19.91 17.81
CA VAL A 35 13.94 19.93 17.63
C VAL A 35 14.42 18.52 17.32
N GLN A 36 15.09 18.35 16.19
CA GLN A 36 15.72 17.07 15.84
C GLN A 36 16.82 16.72 16.86
N ARG A 37 16.71 15.55 17.48
CA ARG A 37 17.65 15.02 18.48
C ARG A 37 18.62 14.01 17.90
N GLY A 38 18.35 13.50 16.71
CA GLY A 38 19.19 12.55 15.99
C GLY A 38 18.41 11.67 15.05
N THR A 39 19.13 10.78 14.37
CA THR A 39 18.57 9.77 13.49
C THR A 39 19.18 8.41 13.79
N ILE A 40 18.43 7.35 13.55
CA ILE A 40 18.86 5.96 13.68
C ILE A 40 18.61 5.31 12.31
N TYR A 41 19.66 4.84 11.65
CA TYR A 41 19.49 4.09 10.42
C TYR A 41 18.90 2.72 10.72
N VAL A 42 17.69 2.45 10.25
CA VAL A 42 16.95 1.22 10.50
C VAL A 42 16.93 0.28 9.29
N GLY A 43 17.10 0.82 8.11
CA GLY A 43 17.04 0.11 6.83
C GLY A 43 16.03 0.73 5.88
N PHE A 44 15.91 0.18 4.68
CA PHE A 44 15.15 0.78 3.59
C PHE A 44 13.64 0.71 3.78
N GLU A 45 12.99 1.81 3.42
CA GLU A 45 11.54 2.00 3.42
C GLU A 45 10.87 1.68 4.77
N PRO A 46 11.29 2.34 5.87
CA PRO A 46 10.53 2.30 7.11
C PRO A 46 9.16 2.96 6.89
N VAL A 47 8.09 2.26 7.27
CA VAL A 47 6.71 2.73 7.07
C VAL A 47 6.02 2.97 8.40
N GLY A 48 5.82 1.93 9.19
CA GLY A 48 5.13 2.02 10.48
C GLY A 48 6.08 1.85 11.65
N THR A 49 5.78 2.50 12.77
CA THR A 49 6.49 2.30 14.03
C THR A 49 5.52 2.23 15.21
N THR A 50 5.91 1.50 16.24
CA THR A 50 5.25 1.46 17.55
C THR A 50 6.29 1.37 18.65
N ILE A 51 5.95 1.80 19.86
CA ILE A 51 6.84 1.85 21.02
C ILE A 51 6.34 0.86 22.07
N THR A 52 7.26 0.17 22.75
CA THR A 52 6.93 -0.73 23.86
C THR A 52 6.27 0.04 25.02
N PRO A 53 5.39 -0.62 25.82
CA PRO A 53 4.70 0.05 26.93
C PRO A 53 5.61 0.61 28.02
N ASP A 54 6.85 0.17 28.10
CA ASP A 54 7.88 0.71 29.01
C ASP A 54 8.64 1.90 28.41
N GLY A 55 8.39 2.23 27.14
CA GLY A 55 9.05 3.34 26.43
C GLY A 55 10.52 3.09 26.05
N GLN A 56 11.05 1.88 26.26
CA GLN A 56 12.48 1.63 26.07
C GLN A 56 12.83 1.25 24.63
N GLN A 57 11.89 0.65 23.90
CA GLN A 57 12.15 0.10 22.59
C GLN A 57 11.10 0.55 21.57
N ALA A 58 11.49 0.61 20.31
CA ALA A 58 10.58 0.78 19.18
C ALA A 58 10.67 -0.40 18.20
N TYR A 59 9.56 -0.73 17.56
CA TYR A 59 9.51 -1.64 16.43
C TYR A 59 9.19 -0.86 15.15
N VAL A 60 9.93 -1.13 14.09
CA VAL A 60 9.78 -0.44 12.80
C VAL A 60 9.60 -1.45 11.67
N ALA A 61 8.55 -1.29 10.88
CA ALA A 61 8.29 -2.12 9.71
C ALA A 61 9.07 -1.62 8.48
N LEU A 62 9.87 -2.51 7.86
CA LEU A 62 10.65 -2.25 6.65
C LEU A 62 9.99 -2.94 5.45
N SER A 63 9.31 -2.16 4.63
CA SER A 63 8.39 -2.68 3.60
C SER A 63 9.08 -3.56 2.57
N VAL A 64 10.18 -3.11 1.97
CA VAL A 64 10.90 -3.85 0.92
C VAL A 64 11.67 -5.03 1.47
N ALA A 65 12.26 -4.89 2.65
CA ALA A 65 13.05 -5.97 3.27
C ALA A 65 12.18 -7.15 3.73
N GLY A 66 10.89 -6.91 4.02
CA GLY A 66 10.02 -7.92 4.63
C GLY A 66 10.42 -8.22 6.08
N GLU A 67 10.86 -7.20 6.81
CA GLU A 67 11.38 -7.30 8.17
C GLU A 67 10.69 -6.31 9.10
N VAL A 68 10.72 -6.63 10.38
CA VAL A 68 10.52 -5.67 11.48
C VAL A 68 11.84 -5.56 12.24
N VAL A 69 12.29 -4.33 12.47
CA VAL A 69 13.47 -4.09 13.30
C VAL A 69 13.05 -3.61 14.69
N GLN A 70 13.75 -4.09 15.68
CA GLN A 70 13.66 -3.67 17.08
C GLN A 70 14.81 -2.69 17.36
N VAL A 71 14.47 -1.53 17.85
CA VAL A 71 15.40 -0.42 18.13
C VAL A 71 15.39 -0.16 19.62
N ASP A 72 16.54 -0.17 20.25
CA ASP A 72 16.73 0.33 21.62
C ASP A 72 16.82 1.86 21.56
N LEU A 73 15.91 2.54 22.25
CA LEU A 73 15.80 4.01 22.20
C LEU A 73 16.85 4.72 23.06
N GLN A 74 17.45 4.03 24.05
CA GLN A 74 18.51 4.59 24.88
C GLN A 74 19.85 4.55 24.14
N SER A 75 20.26 3.38 23.64
CA SER A 75 21.51 3.24 22.87
C SER A 75 21.38 3.78 21.44
N ARG A 76 20.15 3.92 20.92
CA ARG A 76 19.83 4.33 19.54
C ARG A 76 20.37 3.34 18.49
N GLU A 77 20.29 2.07 18.79
CA GLU A 77 20.79 1.01 17.93
C GLU A 77 19.68 0.03 17.53
N VAL A 78 19.82 -0.57 16.36
CA VAL A 78 19.00 -1.71 15.95
C VAL A 78 19.53 -2.95 16.67
N VAL A 79 18.75 -3.49 17.59
CA VAL A 79 19.14 -4.64 18.43
C VAL A 79 18.67 -5.98 17.86
N LYS A 80 17.63 -6.00 17.03
CA LYS A 80 17.13 -7.23 16.42
C LYS A 80 16.46 -6.96 15.08
N ARG A 81 16.57 -7.93 14.16
CA ARG A 81 15.82 -8.00 12.89
C ARG A 81 14.96 -9.24 12.89
N ILE A 82 13.68 -9.11 12.58
CA ILE A 82 12.68 -10.17 12.60
C ILE A 82 12.08 -10.29 11.21
N GLY A 83 12.34 -11.38 10.52
CA GLY A 83 11.74 -11.66 9.21
C GLY A 83 10.23 -11.87 9.33
N VAL A 84 9.47 -11.15 8.51
CA VAL A 84 8.01 -11.28 8.43
C VAL A 84 7.58 -11.57 6.98
N SER A 85 6.31 -11.39 6.65
CA SER A 85 5.81 -11.57 5.28
C SER A 85 6.03 -10.30 4.45
N ARG A 86 5.79 -10.37 3.12
CA ARG A 86 6.09 -9.28 2.16
C ARG A 86 5.24 -8.03 2.41
N TRP A 87 5.87 -6.86 2.23
CA TRP A 87 5.32 -5.53 2.44
C TRP A 87 4.70 -5.33 3.82
N PRO A 88 5.45 -5.53 4.93
CA PRO A 88 4.99 -5.06 6.23
C PRO A 88 4.87 -3.53 6.20
N ARG A 89 3.75 -3.01 6.72
CA ARG A 89 3.48 -1.57 6.68
C ARG A 89 3.19 -1.01 8.06
N TYR A 90 2.11 -1.46 8.67
CA TYR A 90 1.67 -0.96 9.97
C TYR A 90 1.75 -2.08 11.00
N LEU A 91 1.93 -1.66 12.24
CA LEU A 91 2.10 -2.58 13.36
C LEU A 91 1.52 -1.98 14.63
N ALA A 92 1.11 -2.84 15.55
CA ALA A 92 0.62 -2.45 16.87
C ALA A 92 1.07 -3.46 17.91
N ILE A 93 1.52 -2.94 19.06
CA ILE A 93 1.96 -3.75 20.20
C ILE A 93 0.80 -3.88 21.21
N SER A 94 0.68 -5.05 21.84
CA SER A 94 -0.30 -5.28 22.91
C SER A 94 0.01 -4.40 24.13
N PRO A 95 -0.99 -4.02 24.95
CA PRO A 95 -0.80 -3.14 26.11
C PRO A 95 0.20 -3.67 27.15
N ASN A 96 0.37 -4.98 27.23
CA ASN A 96 1.37 -5.64 28.10
C ASN A 96 2.73 -5.84 27.41
N GLY A 97 2.91 -5.38 26.18
CA GLY A 97 4.15 -5.49 25.41
C GLY A 97 4.49 -6.88 24.89
N SER A 98 3.70 -7.92 25.17
CA SER A 98 4.08 -9.32 24.90
C SER A 98 3.85 -9.76 23.45
N LYS A 99 2.97 -9.09 22.69
CA LYS A 99 2.62 -9.41 21.31
C LYS A 99 2.69 -8.19 20.41
N LEU A 100 3.25 -8.39 19.21
CA LEU A 100 3.31 -7.39 18.17
C LEU A 100 2.60 -7.93 16.93
N ALA A 101 1.56 -7.23 16.47
CA ALA A 101 0.89 -7.53 15.21
C ALA A 101 1.49 -6.69 14.09
N VAL A 102 1.69 -7.29 12.91
CA VAL A 102 2.27 -6.66 11.72
C VAL A 102 1.42 -6.94 10.50
N GLY A 103 0.89 -5.91 9.87
CA GLY A 103 0.10 -6.00 8.64
C GLY A 103 0.99 -6.09 7.40
N CYS A 104 1.00 -7.24 6.72
CA CYS A 104 1.83 -7.54 5.56
C CYS A 104 0.99 -7.53 4.27
N SER A 105 0.83 -6.35 3.66
CA SER A 105 -0.07 -6.15 2.50
C SER A 105 0.33 -6.98 1.27
N GLY A 106 1.64 -7.17 1.01
CA GLY A 106 2.12 -7.93 -0.15
C GLY A 106 1.81 -9.42 -0.08
N SER A 107 1.73 -9.97 1.13
CA SER A 107 1.38 -11.38 1.37
C SER A 107 -0.07 -11.59 1.82
N SER A 108 -0.85 -10.52 1.98
CA SER A 108 -2.23 -10.58 2.51
C SER A 108 -2.31 -11.33 3.85
N GLN A 109 -1.49 -10.92 4.81
CA GLN A 109 -1.37 -11.58 6.10
C GLN A 109 -1.18 -10.58 7.24
N VAL A 110 -1.59 -10.98 8.44
CA VAL A 110 -1.11 -10.41 9.70
C VAL A 110 -0.15 -11.40 10.33
N CYS A 111 1.08 -10.96 10.60
CA CYS A 111 2.04 -11.72 11.40
C CYS A 111 1.90 -11.31 12.88
N VAL A 112 1.81 -12.27 13.78
CA VAL A 112 1.83 -12.02 15.23
C VAL A 112 3.16 -12.52 15.76
N ILE A 113 3.94 -11.60 16.36
CA ILE A 113 5.28 -11.81 16.90
C ILE A 113 5.16 -11.91 18.42
N ASP A 114 5.84 -12.89 19.00
CA ASP A 114 6.15 -12.93 20.42
C ASP A 114 7.35 -12.01 20.67
N THR A 115 7.14 -10.91 21.38
CA THR A 115 8.18 -9.88 21.57
C THR A 115 9.34 -10.35 22.44
N LYS A 116 9.09 -11.25 23.39
CA LYS A 116 10.13 -11.83 24.26
C LYS A 116 11.07 -12.75 23.48
N LEU A 117 10.51 -13.59 22.61
CA LEU A 117 11.29 -14.47 21.73
C LEU A 117 11.84 -13.70 20.53
N GLY A 118 11.15 -12.65 20.09
CA GLY A 118 11.45 -11.90 18.87
C GLY A 118 11.28 -12.75 17.62
N GLU A 119 10.22 -13.55 17.57
CA GLU A 119 9.92 -14.49 16.49
C GLU A 119 8.42 -14.45 16.13
N VAL A 120 8.12 -14.72 14.86
CA VAL A 120 6.74 -14.86 14.40
C VAL A 120 6.13 -16.12 15.00
N GLN A 121 5.15 -15.94 15.86
CA GLN A 121 4.46 -17.04 16.53
C GLN A 121 3.44 -17.72 15.59
N PHE A 122 2.67 -16.91 14.86
CA PHE A 122 1.74 -17.40 13.84
C PHE A 122 1.41 -16.30 12.81
N LYS A 123 0.80 -16.72 11.70
CA LYS A 123 0.37 -15.83 10.62
C LYS A 123 -1.11 -16.06 10.34
N VAL A 124 -1.88 -14.99 10.26
CA VAL A 124 -3.30 -15.05 9.92
C VAL A 124 -3.50 -14.59 8.48
N SER A 125 -4.05 -15.46 7.64
CA SER A 125 -4.35 -15.13 6.24
C SER A 125 -5.55 -14.18 6.13
N LEU A 126 -5.39 -13.15 5.31
CA LEU A 126 -6.43 -12.19 4.94
C LEU A 126 -6.74 -12.36 3.45
N THR A 127 -7.49 -13.38 3.08
CA THR A 127 -7.73 -13.73 1.67
C THR A 127 -8.14 -12.50 0.85
N GLY A 128 -7.36 -12.18 -0.18
CA GLY A 128 -7.59 -11.03 -1.04
C GLY A 128 -7.22 -9.67 -0.43
N ALA A 129 -6.56 -9.60 0.73
CA ALA A 129 -6.21 -8.32 1.33
C ALA A 129 -5.22 -7.53 0.48
N ILE A 130 -5.53 -6.25 0.37
CA ILE A 130 -4.66 -5.20 -0.13
C ILE A 130 -4.76 -3.99 0.80
N ASN A 131 -3.80 -3.09 0.73
CA ASN A 131 -3.83 -1.77 1.38
C ASN A 131 -4.24 -1.82 2.87
N ILE A 132 -3.59 -2.72 3.65
CA ILE A 132 -3.81 -2.77 5.11
C ILE A 132 -3.41 -1.41 5.70
N GLY A 133 -4.32 -0.79 6.45
CA GLY A 133 -4.13 0.52 7.09
C GLY A 133 -3.57 0.42 8.52
N HIS A 134 -3.71 1.52 9.27
CA HIS A 134 -3.20 1.61 10.64
C HIS A 134 -3.80 0.55 11.55
N MET A 135 -2.99 0.08 12.49
CA MET A 135 -3.36 -0.98 13.42
C MET A 135 -3.43 -0.44 14.84
N GLN A 136 -4.41 -0.90 15.61
CA GLN A 136 -4.52 -0.59 17.04
C GLN A 136 -4.98 -1.83 17.82
N CYS A 137 -4.32 -2.09 18.95
CA CYS A 137 -4.72 -3.14 19.87
C CYS A 137 -5.88 -2.68 20.77
N SER A 138 -6.77 -3.61 21.13
CA SER A 138 -7.74 -3.39 22.20
C SER A 138 -7.05 -3.23 23.56
N SER A 139 -7.66 -2.47 24.48
CA SER A 139 -7.09 -2.23 25.82
C SER A 139 -6.91 -3.50 26.66
N ASP A 140 -7.69 -4.55 26.39
CA ASP A 140 -7.57 -5.86 27.04
C ASP A 140 -6.48 -6.75 26.39
N GLY A 141 -5.81 -6.28 25.32
CA GLY A 141 -4.76 -6.98 24.61
C GLY A 141 -5.19 -8.21 23.82
N LYS A 142 -6.50 -8.46 23.68
CA LYS A 142 -6.99 -9.66 23.01
C LYS A 142 -6.96 -9.58 21.49
N TYR A 143 -7.19 -8.39 20.93
CA TYR A 143 -7.35 -8.19 19.50
C TYR A 143 -6.52 -7.02 19.00
N VAL A 144 -6.08 -7.11 17.74
CA VAL A 144 -5.65 -5.98 16.93
C VAL A 144 -6.72 -5.68 15.89
N TYR A 145 -7.06 -4.41 15.73
CA TYR A 145 -8.02 -3.89 14.76
C TYR A 145 -7.30 -3.12 13.66
N PHE A 146 -7.78 -3.22 12.41
CA PHE A 146 -7.21 -2.50 11.27
C PHE A 146 -8.20 -2.40 10.11
N PRO A 147 -8.19 -1.32 9.32
CA PRO A 147 -8.91 -1.23 8.06
C PRO A 147 -8.09 -1.86 6.94
N TRP A 148 -8.77 -2.35 5.91
CA TRP A 148 -8.16 -2.96 4.74
C TRP A 148 -9.15 -3.02 3.58
N MET A 149 -8.65 -3.30 2.37
CA MET A 149 -9.51 -3.58 1.21
C MET A 149 -9.41 -5.05 0.82
N VAL A 150 -10.53 -5.61 0.39
CA VAL A 150 -10.64 -6.98 -0.16
C VAL A 150 -10.64 -6.88 -1.67
N TYR A 151 -9.72 -7.56 -2.32
CA TYR A 151 -9.72 -7.79 -3.76
C TYR A 151 -10.40 -9.12 -4.09
N ARG A 152 -11.19 -9.12 -5.18
CA ARG A 152 -11.81 -10.29 -5.78
C ARG A 152 -11.47 -10.36 -7.26
N THR A 153 -11.24 -11.60 -7.75
CA THR A 153 -10.90 -11.85 -9.16
C THR A 153 -12.18 -11.87 -10.00
N ASN A 154 -12.69 -10.68 -10.31
CA ASN A 154 -13.85 -10.48 -11.18
C ASN A 154 -13.61 -9.29 -12.12
N PRO A 155 -14.16 -9.32 -13.34
CA PRO A 155 -14.11 -8.17 -14.24
C PRO A 155 -14.76 -6.93 -13.64
N ILE A 156 -14.23 -5.76 -13.98
CA ILE A 156 -14.75 -4.48 -13.54
C ILE A 156 -16.02 -4.16 -14.32
N THR A 157 -17.18 -4.54 -13.78
CA THR A 157 -18.50 -4.24 -14.29
C THR A 157 -19.31 -3.49 -13.23
N ILE A 158 -20.31 -2.71 -13.65
CA ILE A 158 -21.22 -2.00 -12.74
C ILE A 158 -21.79 -2.94 -11.67
N ARG A 159 -22.22 -4.14 -12.08
CA ARG A 159 -22.75 -5.15 -11.17
C ARG A 159 -21.72 -5.62 -10.15
N ASN A 160 -20.52 -6.00 -10.61
CA ASN A 160 -19.49 -6.52 -9.73
C ASN A 160 -18.97 -5.43 -8.77
N ILE A 161 -18.88 -4.18 -9.23
CA ILE A 161 -18.54 -3.04 -8.37
C ILE A 161 -19.57 -2.91 -7.25
N ARG A 162 -20.86 -2.79 -7.57
CA ARG A 162 -21.95 -2.56 -6.60
C ARG A 162 -22.13 -3.69 -5.59
N LEU A 163 -21.69 -4.88 -5.93
CA LEU A 163 -21.70 -6.05 -5.04
C LEU A 163 -20.41 -6.18 -4.20
N GLY A 164 -19.43 -5.28 -4.35
CA GLY A 164 -18.12 -5.41 -3.72
C GLY A 164 -17.30 -6.60 -4.22
N TRP A 165 -17.57 -7.05 -5.44
CA TRP A 165 -16.92 -8.21 -6.04
C TRP A 165 -15.64 -7.88 -6.81
N VAL A 166 -15.25 -6.63 -6.86
CA VAL A 166 -13.96 -6.17 -7.39
C VAL A 166 -13.06 -5.76 -6.23
N LEU A 167 -13.44 -4.69 -5.55
CA LEU A 167 -12.82 -4.20 -4.32
C LEU A 167 -13.93 -3.94 -3.30
N ALA A 168 -13.65 -4.17 -2.01
CA ALA A 168 -14.55 -3.85 -0.91
C ALA A 168 -13.75 -3.42 0.31
N SER A 169 -14.28 -2.48 1.08
CA SER A 169 -13.62 -1.91 2.27
C SER A 169 -14.10 -2.54 3.55
N ARG A 170 -13.17 -2.81 4.48
CA ARG A 170 -13.46 -3.53 5.72
C ARG A 170 -12.65 -3.01 6.89
N VAL A 171 -13.16 -3.26 8.09
CA VAL A 171 -12.36 -3.34 9.32
C VAL A 171 -12.31 -4.80 9.75
N ALA A 172 -11.12 -5.28 10.05
CA ALA A 172 -10.92 -6.59 10.65
C ALA A 172 -10.39 -6.49 12.08
N ARG A 173 -10.53 -7.59 12.80
CA ARG A 173 -9.80 -7.85 14.04
C ARG A 173 -9.19 -9.25 14.00
N VAL A 174 -8.01 -9.37 14.59
CA VAL A 174 -7.24 -10.62 14.71
C VAL A 174 -6.90 -10.82 16.19
N ALA A 175 -7.09 -12.04 16.70
CA ALA A 175 -6.68 -12.39 18.06
C ALA A 175 -5.16 -12.43 18.19
N LEU A 176 -4.61 -12.00 19.33
CA LEU A 176 -3.16 -11.90 19.57
C LEU A 176 -2.60 -13.06 20.40
N ASP A 177 -3.44 -13.76 21.16
CA ASP A 177 -3.03 -14.82 22.09
C ASP A 177 -2.81 -16.16 21.38
N LYS A 178 -3.65 -16.45 20.40
CA LYS A 178 -3.64 -17.72 19.65
C LYS A 178 -4.09 -17.53 18.22
N TYR A 179 -3.68 -18.44 17.34
CA TYR A 179 -4.20 -18.48 15.99
C TYR A 179 -5.73 -18.63 15.99
N SER A 180 -6.38 -17.71 15.32
CA SER A 180 -7.79 -17.79 14.99
C SER A 180 -8.03 -17.20 13.60
N TYR A 181 -9.16 -17.56 12.99
CA TYR A 181 -9.54 -16.90 11.76
C TYR A 181 -9.89 -15.43 12.04
N ARG A 182 -9.59 -14.54 11.08
CA ARG A 182 -9.95 -13.12 11.22
C ARG A 182 -11.46 -12.96 11.32
N GLU A 183 -11.90 -11.95 12.03
CA GLU A 183 -13.26 -11.46 12.01
C GLU A 183 -13.30 -10.07 11.35
N ALA A 184 -14.33 -9.78 10.58
CA ALA A 184 -14.42 -8.51 9.84
C ALA A 184 -15.86 -7.98 9.78
N ILE A 185 -15.97 -6.67 9.55
CA ILE A 185 -17.19 -5.98 9.15
C ILE A 185 -16.96 -5.29 7.81
N SER A 186 -18.00 -5.20 6.96
CA SER A 186 -17.95 -4.37 5.76
C SER A 186 -18.26 -2.91 6.11
N LEU A 187 -17.63 -1.98 5.36
CA LEU A 187 -17.84 -0.54 5.52
C LEU A 187 -18.76 0.03 4.42
N ASP A 188 -19.04 -0.73 3.39
CA ASP A 188 -19.61 -0.25 2.13
C ASP A 188 -21.12 -0.15 2.21
N VAL A 189 -21.62 1.10 2.19
CA VAL A 189 -23.06 1.40 2.12
C VAL A 189 -23.50 1.32 0.66
N PRO A 190 -24.65 0.69 0.34
CA PRO A 190 -25.19 0.68 -1.02
C PRO A 190 -25.32 2.07 -1.60
N GLY A 191 -24.75 2.29 -2.80
CA GLY A 191 -24.75 3.60 -3.49
C GLY A 191 -23.81 4.66 -2.91
N LYS A 192 -23.16 4.38 -1.77
CA LYS A 192 -22.20 5.27 -1.12
C LYS A 192 -21.12 4.44 -0.40
N ALA A 193 -20.33 3.71 -1.16
CA ALA A 193 -19.25 2.86 -0.64
C ALA A 193 -18.13 3.67 0.00
N VAL A 194 -17.08 3.00 0.43
CA VAL A 194 -15.92 3.57 1.10
C VAL A 194 -14.67 3.20 0.32
N SER A 195 -13.92 4.18 -0.15
CA SER A 195 -12.62 3.93 -0.78
C SER A 195 -11.46 4.23 0.15
N ASP A 196 -10.40 3.42 0.02
CA ASP A 196 -9.11 3.60 0.67
C ASP A 196 -9.19 3.84 2.19
N PRO A 197 -9.85 2.97 2.98
CA PRO A 197 -9.86 3.10 4.43
C PRO A 197 -8.42 2.95 4.96
N HIS A 198 -7.95 3.90 5.81
CA HIS A 198 -6.55 3.98 6.18
C HIS A 198 -6.29 4.11 7.67
N GLY A 199 -6.69 5.22 8.29
CA GLY A 199 -6.55 5.46 9.72
C GLY A 199 -7.59 4.70 10.54
N LEU A 200 -7.24 4.29 11.76
CA LEU A 200 -8.18 3.70 12.70
C LEU A 200 -7.78 4.11 14.11
N VAL A 201 -8.76 4.54 14.91
CA VAL A 201 -8.59 4.76 16.34
C VAL A 201 -9.78 4.21 17.13
N ILE A 202 -9.48 3.72 18.34
CA ILE A 202 -10.48 3.27 19.32
C ILE A 202 -10.44 4.25 20.49
N SER A 203 -11.61 4.73 20.93
CA SER A 203 -11.68 5.64 22.07
C SER A 203 -11.11 5.02 23.36
N PRO A 204 -10.53 5.82 24.27
CA PRO A 204 -9.99 5.34 25.54
C PRO A 204 -11.00 4.50 26.35
N ASP A 205 -12.29 4.87 26.36
CA ASP A 205 -13.37 4.12 27.00
C ASP A 205 -13.81 2.85 26.23
N GLN A 206 -13.19 2.57 25.09
CA GLN A 206 -13.44 1.43 24.21
C GLN A 206 -14.85 1.39 23.59
N ARG A 207 -15.61 2.49 23.63
CA ARG A 207 -16.98 2.53 23.09
C ARG A 207 -17.07 2.92 21.62
N ARG A 208 -16.14 3.75 21.14
CA ARG A 208 -16.13 4.21 19.75
C ARG A 208 -14.97 3.60 18.97
N LEU A 209 -15.21 3.33 17.72
CA LEU A 209 -14.21 2.99 16.71
C LEU A 209 -14.38 3.97 15.55
N VAL A 210 -13.32 4.68 15.19
CA VAL A 210 -13.31 5.68 14.12
C VAL A 210 -12.37 5.23 13.04
N VAL A 211 -12.81 5.30 11.78
CA VAL A 211 -12.03 4.92 10.60
C VAL A 211 -11.93 6.11 9.65
N ALA A 212 -10.73 6.43 9.18
CA ALA A 212 -10.52 7.39 8.11
C ALA A 212 -10.79 6.73 6.75
N ALA A 213 -11.83 7.14 6.08
CA ALA A 213 -12.15 6.79 4.70
C ALA A 213 -11.42 7.77 3.77
N SER A 214 -10.13 7.49 3.52
CA SER A 214 -9.21 8.46 2.92
C SER A 214 -9.58 8.84 1.49
N GLY A 215 -10.11 7.90 0.71
CA GLY A 215 -10.53 8.16 -0.67
C GLY A 215 -11.94 8.74 -0.80
N THR A 216 -12.79 8.61 0.21
CA THR A 216 -14.12 9.26 0.25
C THR A 216 -14.17 10.49 1.14
N HIS A 217 -13.03 10.89 1.74
CA HIS A 217 -12.83 12.15 2.46
C HIS A 217 -13.64 12.28 3.74
N GLU A 218 -13.94 11.16 4.42
CA GLU A 218 -14.83 11.10 5.57
C GLU A 218 -14.22 10.34 6.75
N LEU A 219 -14.79 10.56 7.93
CA LEU A 219 -14.63 9.67 9.08
C LEU A 219 -15.88 8.80 9.22
N LEU A 220 -15.66 7.50 9.43
CA LEU A 220 -16.70 6.55 9.77
C LEU A 220 -16.65 6.31 11.27
N VAL A 221 -17.73 6.60 11.97
CA VAL A 221 -17.80 6.45 13.43
C VAL A 221 -18.77 5.34 13.79
N TYR A 222 -18.28 4.36 14.55
CA TYR A 222 -19.03 3.19 14.97
C TYR A 222 -19.12 3.10 16.50
N ARG A 223 -20.24 2.62 17.01
CA ARG A 223 -20.35 2.12 18.38
C ARG A 223 -19.76 0.71 18.42
N ARG A 224 -18.54 0.57 18.99
CA ARG A 224 -17.74 -0.67 18.91
C ARG A 224 -18.46 -1.90 19.48
N GLY A 225 -19.17 -1.76 20.59
CA GLY A 225 -19.89 -2.87 21.24
C GLY A 225 -21.05 -3.45 20.44
N GLY A 226 -21.51 -2.76 19.38
CA GLY A 226 -22.58 -3.24 18.49
C GLY A 226 -22.09 -3.81 17.16
N LEU A 227 -20.78 -3.90 16.95
CA LEU A 227 -20.23 -4.31 15.67
C LEU A 227 -20.40 -5.82 15.43
N PRO A 228 -21.07 -6.23 14.33
CA PRO A 228 -21.32 -7.62 14.00
C PRO A 228 -20.08 -8.24 13.32
N PHE A 229 -18.99 -8.41 14.06
CA PHE A 229 -17.81 -9.10 13.55
C PHE A 229 -18.11 -10.55 13.25
N ILE A 230 -17.90 -10.96 12.00
CA ILE A 230 -18.09 -12.33 11.53
C ILE A 230 -16.81 -12.89 10.92
N GLY A 231 -16.65 -14.20 10.95
CA GLY A 231 -15.43 -14.89 10.49
C GLY A 231 -15.15 -14.77 8.99
N VAL A 232 -16.15 -14.52 8.18
CA VAL A 232 -16.02 -14.41 6.72
C VAL A 232 -16.86 -13.24 6.25
N GLY A 233 -16.18 -12.18 5.81
CA GLY A 233 -16.83 -11.28 4.90
C GLY A 233 -16.89 -11.96 3.53
N GLY A 234 -18.05 -12.36 3.04
CA GLY A 234 -18.24 -12.93 1.71
C GLY A 234 -18.09 -11.89 0.59
N PRO A 235 -17.94 -12.29 -0.66
CA PRO A 235 -18.04 -11.39 -1.80
C PRO A 235 -19.43 -10.73 -1.81
N GLY A 236 -19.47 -9.41 -2.04
CA GLY A 236 -20.71 -8.64 -2.03
C GLY A 236 -21.22 -8.31 -0.64
N ASP A 237 -20.41 -8.48 0.41
CA ASP A 237 -20.78 -8.02 1.73
C ASP A 237 -20.82 -6.48 1.75
N LEU A 238 -22.01 -5.98 1.92
CA LEU A 238 -22.26 -4.59 2.24
C LEU A 238 -22.31 -4.44 3.76
N ILE A 239 -22.32 -3.21 4.24
CA ILE A 239 -22.48 -2.91 5.66
C ILE A 239 -23.72 -3.62 6.23
N ASP A 240 -23.61 -4.13 7.46
CA ASP A 240 -24.73 -4.77 8.11
C ASP A 240 -25.90 -3.77 8.29
N ARG A 241 -27.10 -4.17 7.88
CA ARG A 241 -28.28 -3.30 7.91
C ARG A 241 -28.64 -2.83 9.31
N SER A 242 -28.31 -3.59 10.34
CA SER A 242 -28.53 -3.19 11.74
C SER A 242 -27.77 -1.92 12.09
N LEU A 243 -26.59 -1.70 11.49
CA LEU A 243 -25.78 -0.49 11.70
C LEU A 243 -26.40 0.75 11.04
N LEU A 244 -27.19 0.57 9.98
CA LEU A 244 -27.89 1.67 9.30
C LEU A 244 -29.23 2.04 9.94
N ALA A 245 -29.71 1.22 10.87
CA ALA A 245 -31.00 1.43 11.51
C ALA A 245 -30.97 2.45 12.67
N ASP A 246 -29.78 2.78 13.17
CA ASP A 246 -29.59 3.64 14.34
C ASP A 246 -28.33 4.51 14.16
N ASP A 247 -28.53 5.80 14.08
CA ASP A 247 -27.46 6.81 13.92
C ASP A 247 -26.45 6.83 15.10
N ASP A 248 -26.76 6.21 16.23
CA ASP A 248 -25.80 6.03 17.33
C ASP A 248 -24.86 4.84 17.09
N LEU A 249 -25.27 3.88 16.25
CA LEU A 249 -24.44 2.72 15.90
C LEU A 249 -23.40 3.06 14.83
N PHE A 250 -23.80 3.86 13.83
CA PHE A 250 -22.94 4.23 12.70
C PHE A 250 -23.37 5.57 12.11
N TYR A 251 -22.39 6.40 11.82
CA TYR A 251 -22.55 7.63 11.01
C TYR A 251 -21.24 8.03 10.33
N ARG A 252 -21.37 8.93 9.35
CA ARG A 252 -20.25 9.46 8.55
C ARG A 252 -20.12 10.96 8.81
N ILE A 253 -18.86 11.44 8.88
CA ILE A 253 -18.54 12.86 9.04
C ILE A 253 -17.67 13.26 7.86
N ASP A 254 -18.13 14.18 7.02
CA ASP A 254 -17.33 14.76 5.95
C ASP A 254 -16.26 15.67 6.56
N VAL A 255 -14.99 15.40 6.21
CA VAL A 255 -13.83 16.21 6.62
C VAL A 255 -13.09 16.81 5.43
N GLY A 256 -13.47 16.39 4.23
CA GLY A 256 -12.82 16.77 2.97
C GLY A 256 -11.36 16.32 2.89
N GLY A 257 -10.69 16.64 1.79
CA GLY A 257 -9.29 16.33 1.57
C GLY A 257 -8.97 14.83 1.65
N ARG A 258 -7.94 14.43 2.36
CA ARG A 258 -7.55 13.02 2.55
C ARG A 258 -7.19 12.75 4.01
N PRO A 259 -8.16 12.35 4.84
CA PRO A 259 -7.88 11.98 6.23
C PRO A 259 -7.00 10.72 6.26
N MET A 260 -5.91 10.75 7.02
CA MET A 260 -4.91 9.67 7.08
C MET A 260 -4.74 9.17 8.51
N GLY A 261 -3.73 9.64 9.23
CA GLY A 261 -3.51 9.33 10.63
C GLY A 261 -4.49 10.06 11.53
N MET A 262 -4.87 9.42 12.63
CA MET A 262 -5.79 9.99 13.61
C MET A 262 -5.34 9.66 15.03
N GLU A 263 -5.73 10.52 15.96
CA GLU A 263 -5.66 10.28 17.39
C GLU A 263 -6.94 10.79 18.05
N ILE A 264 -7.44 10.06 19.05
CA ILE A 264 -8.62 10.46 19.81
C ILE A 264 -8.22 10.89 21.22
N ALA A 265 -8.70 12.06 21.64
CA ALA A 265 -8.40 12.60 22.95
C ALA A 265 -9.04 11.79 24.11
N ASN A 266 -8.55 12.03 25.33
CA ASN A 266 -9.05 11.36 26.53
C ASN A 266 -10.51 11.71 26.90
N ASP A 267 -11.11 12.70 26.22
CA ASP A 267 -12.52 13.03 26.33
C ASP A 267 -13.44 12.05 25.58
N ASN A 268 -12.86 11.07 24.84
CA ASN A 268 -13.56 10.09 24.01
C ASN A 268 -14.38 10.67 22.84
N ARG A 269 -14.16 11.94 22.53
CA ARG A 269 -15.01 12.73 21.64
C ARG A 269 -14.21 13.50 20.58
N THR A 270 -13.13 14.12 20.98
CA THR A 270 -12.29 14.93 20.08
C THR A 270 -11.31 14.06 19.31
N VAL A 271 -11.40 14.08 17.98
CA VAL A 271 -10.47 13.36 17.08
C VAL A 271 -9.60 14.37 16.35
N PHE A 272 -8.30 14.21 16.46
CA PHE A 272 -7.30 14.92 15.65
C PHE A 272 -7.05 14.12 14.39
N VAL A 273 -7.17 14.75 13.23
CA VAL A 273 -7.07 14.11 11.92
C VAL A 273 -5.97 14.78 11.11
N ALA A 274 -4.93 14.04 10.73
CA ALA A 274 -3.95 14.48 9.75
C ALA A 274 -4.59 14.44 8.36
N ASN A 275 -4.86 15.61 7.78
CA ASN A 275 -5.48 15.73 6.46
C ASN A 275 -4.43 16.01 5.39
N TYR A 276 -4.03 14.96 4.65
CA TYR A 276 -2.90 14.98 3.73
C TYR A 276 -3.08 15.97 2.55
N LEU A 277 -4.28 16.02 1.96
CA LEU A 277 -4.53 16.90 0.82
C LEU A 277 -4.89 18.35 1.22
N LYS A 278 -5.10 18.60 2.51
CA LYS A 278 -5.30 19.95 3.03
C LYS A 278 -4.06 20.54 3.71
N ASP A 279 -2.99 19.75 3.85
CA ASP A 279 -1.79 20.11 4.61
C ASP A 279 -2.15 20.67 6.00
N SER A 280 -3.07 19.98 6.69
CA SER A 280 -3.64 20.47 7.96
C SER A 280 -3.87 19.36 8.98
N ILE A 281 -4.01 19.75 10.23
CA ILE A 281 -4.61 18.94 11.28
C ILE A 281 -6.02 19.48 11.53
N GLN A 282 -7.00 18.62 11.41
CA GLN A 282 -8.38 18.91 11.72
C GLN A 282 -8.74 18.43 13.12
N VAL A 283 -9.45 19.26 13.87
CA VAL A 283 -10.04 18.91 15.17
C VAL A 283 -11.52 18.60 14.92
N VAL A 284 -11.90 17.35 15.07
CA VAL A 284 -13.24 16.86 14.76
C VAL A 284 -13.92 16.43 16.04
N ASP A 285 -15.11 16.96 16.29
CA ASP A 285 -16.00 16.48 17.34
C ASP A 285 -16.95 15.43 16.79
N ILE A 286 -16.75 14.19 17.21
CA ILE A 286 -17.54 13.07 16.70
C ILE A 286 -18.98 13.07 17.23
N GLU A 287 -19.29 13.67 18.37
CA GLU A 287 -20.66 13.76 18.87
C GLU A 287 -21.50 14.79 18.14
N SER A 288 -20.96 16.02 17.96
CA SER A 288 -21.63 17.05 17.14
C SER A 288 -21.48 16.81 15.65
N ARG A 289 -20.66 15.83 15.25
CA ARG A 289 -20.40 15.43 13.85
C ARG A 289 -19.82 16.59 12.99
N LYS A 290 -18.91 17.40 13.57
CA LYS A 290 -18.40 18.61 12.94
C LYS A 290 -16.87 18.73 13.05
N VAL A 291 -16.27 19.30 12.00
CA VAL A 291 -14.93 19.85 12.07
C VAL A 291 -15.01 21.17 12.86
N LEU A 292 -14.44 21.18 14.06
CA LEU A 292 -14.44 22.38 14.94
C LEU A 292 -13.35 23.36 14.54
N ARG A 293 -12.22 22.84 14.08
CA ARG A 293 -11.04 23.66 13.73
C ARG A 293 -10.18 22.95 12.70
N GLU A 294 -9.58 23.72 11.82
CA GLU A 294 -8.52 23.30 10.91
C GLU A 294 -7.25 24.10 11.21
N ILE A 295 -6.13 23.41 11.42
CA ILE A 295 -4.83 23.97 11.75
C ILE A 295 -3.90 23.68 10.57
N SER A 296 -3.53 24.73 9.83
CA SER A 296 -2.60 24.60 8.71
C SER A 296 -1.19 24.21 9.21
N LEU A 297 -0.52 23.30 8.51
CA LEU A 297 0.85 22.84 8.81
C LEU A 297 1.94 23.71 8.16
N GLY A 298 1.60 24.88 7.67
CA GLY A 298 2.53 25.83 7.07
C GLY A 298 1.84 26.77 6.09
N THR A 299 2.63 27.52 5.34
CA THR A 299 2.12 28.29 4.22
C THR A 299 1.67 27.33 3.12
N VAL A 300 0.40 27.41 2.73
CA VAL A 300 -0.12 26.64 1.58
C VAL A 300 0.61 27.14 0.34
N PRO A 301 1.46 26.32 -0.30
CA PRO A 301 2.10 26.73 -1.55
C PRO A 301 1.05 26.92 -2.64
N GLU A 302 1.38 27.71 -3.66
CA GLU A 302 0.55 27.81 -4.86
C GLU A 302 0.30 26.39 -5.42
N LYS A 303 -0.95 26.13 -5.77
CA LYS A 303 -1.40 24.81 -6.19
C LYS A 303 -0.86 24.46 -7.58
N THR A 304 0.24 23.74 -7.63
CA THR A 304 0.83 23.26 -8.88
C THR A 304 -0.11 22.31 -9.63
N LEU A 305 0.09 22.17 -10.94
CA LEU A 305 -0.67 21.21 -11.74
C LEU A 305 -0.52 19.78 -11.19
N ALA A 306 0.67 19.37 -10.80
CA ALA A 306 0.92 18.06 -10.17
C ALA A 306 0.16 17.90 -8.84
N ARG A 307 0.04 18.97 -8.03
CA ARG A 307 -0.74 18.94 -6.78
C ARG A 307 -2.24 18.74 -7.06
N ARG A 308 -2.78 19.43 -8.08
CA ARG A 308 -4.15 19.18 -8.55
C ARG A 308 -4.33 17.73 -9.00
N GLY A 309 -3.38 17.19 -9.78
CA GLY A 309 -3.41 15.79 -10.22
C GLY A 309 -3.33 14.79 -9.07
N MET A 310 -2.58 15.11 -8.02
CA MET A 310 -2.55 14.31 -6.79
C MET A 310 -3.93 14.24 -6.12
N GLU A 311 -4.67 15.33 -6.08
CA GLU A 311 -6.05 15.35 -5.54
C GLU A 311 -6.98 14.47 -6.36
N VAL A 312 -6.90 14.55 -7.69
CA VAL A 312 -7.67 13.69 -8.60
C VAL A 312 -7.32 12.21 -8.40
N PHE A 313 -6.03 11.89 -8.24
CA PHE A 313 -5.54 10.52 -8.07
C PHE A 313 -6.07 9.83 -6.79
N TYR A 314 -6.25 10.60 -5.71
CA TYR A 314 -6.72 10.09 -4.42
C TYR A 314 -8.23 10.22 -4.20
N ASP A 315 -8.97 10.74 -5.18
CA ASP A 315 -10.41 11.00 -5.06
C ASP A 315 -11.24 9.81 -5.54
N GLY A 316 -11.72 9.01 -4.60
CA GLY A 316 -12.61 7.88 -4.86
C GLY A 316 -14.05 8.27 -5.17
N GLN A 317 -14.46 9.52 -4.86
CA GLN A 317 -15.80 10.02 -5.18
C GLN A 317 -16.03 10.12 -6.70
N ARG A 318 -14.96 10.06 -7.50
CA ARG A 318 -15.02 10.05 -8.97
C ARG A 318 -15.38 8.69 -9.56
N SER A 319 -15.36 7.61 -8.77
CA SER A 319 -15.78 6.28 -9.22
C SER A 319 -17.26 6.04 -8.98
N LEU A 320 -17.79 5.01 -9.64
CA LEU A 320 -19.16 4.54 -9.42
C LEU A 320 -19.40 4.29 -7.94
N ASP A 321 -20.40 4.93 -7.37
CA ASP A 321 -20.81 4.76 -5.98
C ASP A 321 -19.65 4.87 -4.96
N GLN A 322 -18.54 5.54 -5.33
CA GLN A 322 -17.35 5.84 -4.50
C GLN A 322 -16.51 4.61 -4.06
N TRP A 323 -16.53 3.53 -4.84
CA TRP A 323 -15.91 2.26 -4.44
C TRP A 323 -14.38 2.29 -4.36
N TYR A 324 -13.68 3.05 -5.21
CA TYR A 324 -12.22 3.12 -5.22
C TYR A 324 -11.69 4.35 -5.96
N SER A 325 -10.46 4.71 -5.66
CA SER A 325 -9.67 5.73 -6.35
C SER A 325 -8.59 5.09 -7.23
N CYS A 326 -7.81 5.88 -7.97
CA CYS A 326 -6.61 5.38 -8.64
C CYS A 326 -5.61 4.75 -7.66
N HIS A 327 -5.51 5.31 -6.44
CA HIS A 327 -4.65 4.80 -5.36
C HIS A 327 -5.02 3.39 -4.91
N SER A 328 -6.29 3.00 -4.97
CA SER A 328 -6.72 1.66 -4.53
C SER A 328 -5.98 0.54 -5.28
N CYS A 329 -5.72 0.76 -6.59
CA CYS A 329 -4.95 -0.15 -7.44
C CYS A 329 -3.47 0.25 -7.51
N HIS A 330 -3.17 1.54 -7.75
CA HIS A 330 -1.82 2.09 -7.87
C HIS A 330 -1.34 2.68 -6.54
N TYR A 331 -1.18 1.84 -5.51
CA TYR A 331 -0.86 2.28 -4.14
C TYR A 331 0.38 3.21 -4.11
N ASN A 332 0.16 4.47 -3.73
CA ASN A 332 1.18 5.54 -3.72
C ASN A 332 1.93 5.70 -5.05
N GLY A 333 1.26 5.54 -6.19
CA GLY A 333 1.86 5.56 -7.53
C GLY A 333 2.57 4.25 -7.93
N GLY A 334 2.61 3.27 -7.04
CA GLY A 334 3.13 1.92 -7.29
C GLY A 334 2.03 0.95 -7.74
N THR A 335 1.92 -0.18 -7.04
CA THR A 335 0.96 -1.24 -7.36
C THR A 335 0.44 -1.92 -6.10
N ASN A 336 -0.79 -2.45 -6.15
CA ASN A 336 -1.30 -3.40 -5.19
C ASN A 336 -0.93 -4.86 -5.54
N SER A 337 -0.24 -5.07 -6.67
CA SER A 337 0.19 -6.37 -7.22
C SER A 337 -0.95 -7.37 -7.47
N ARG A 338 -2.18 -6.90 -7.71
CA ARG A 338 -3.30 -7.76 -8.11
C ARG A 338 -3.51 -7.72 -9.61
N ALA A 339 -3.96 -8.84 -10.14
CA ALA A 339 -4.38 -8.91 -11.53
C ALA A 339 -5.84 -8.49 -11.62
N MET A 340 -6.15 -7.52 -12.47
CA MET A 340 -7.48 -6.95 -12.63
C MET A 340 -7.86 -6.96 -14.11
N ASP A 341 -9.09 -7.31 -14.40
CA ASP A 341 -9.68 -7.11 -15.71
C ASP A 341 -10.44 -5.79 -15.71
N THR A 342 -9.85 -4.79 -16.36
CA THR A 342 -10.44 -3.45 -16.48
C THR A 342 -11.42 -3.34 -17.64
N MET A 343 -11.53 -4.38 -18.47
CA MET A 343 -12.33 -4.42 -19.71
C MET A 343 -11.99 -3.29 -20.72
N ASN A 344 -10.90 -2.56 -20.50
CA ASN A 344 -10.50 -1.41 -21.32
C ASN A 344 -10.02 -1.80 -22.71
N ASP A 345 -9.58 -3.04 -22.88
CA ASP A 345 -9.15 -3.61 -24.15
C ASP A 345 -10.30 -4.24 -24.95
N GLY A 346 -11.49 -4.33 -24.33
CA GLY A 346 -12.69 -4.93 -24.92
C GLY A 346 -12.72 -6.46 -24.83
N SER A 347 -11.82 -7.09 -24.07
CA SER A 347 -11.88 -8.51 -23.70
C SER A 347 -12.56 -8.69 -22.34
N ASN A 348 -12.93 -9.93 -22.01
CA ASN A 348 -13.51 -10.30 -20.73
C ASN A 348 -12.63 -11.37 -20.07
N TYR A 349 -12.47 -11.29 -18.75
CA TYR A 349 -11.71 -12.24 -17.93
C TYR A 349 -10.19 -12.25 -18.17
N THR A 350 -9.64 -11.29 -18.88
CA THR A 350 -8.20 -11.11 -19.08
C THR A 350 -7.57 -10.38 -17.91
N MET A 351 -7.23 -11.11 -16.86
CA MET A 351 -6.68 -10.57 -15.63
C MET A 351 -5.22 -10.16 -15.81
N LYS A 352 -4.91 -8.87 -15.73
CA LYS A 352 -3.55 -8.32 -15.85
C LYS A 352 -3.14 -7.60 -14.59
N THR A 353 -1.89 -7.85 -14.12
CA THR A 353 -1.35 -7.20 -12.91
C THR A 353 -1.27 -5.69 -13.08
N VAL A 354 -1.60 -4.98 -12.01
CA VAL A 354 -1.49 -3.52 -11.96
C VAL A 354 -0.03 -3.11 -12.07
N ILE A 355 0.30 -2.33 -13.10
CA ILE A 355 1.65 -1.83 -13.38
C ILE A 355 1.90 -0.56 -12.55
N PRO A 356 3.10 -0.39 -11.92
CA PRO A 356 3.47 0.86 -11.28
C PRO A 356 3.47 2.05 -12.25
N LEU A 357 3.17 3.24 -11.76
CA LEU A 357 3.10 4.48 -12.55
C LEU A 357 4.43 5.25 -12.60
N TYR A 358 5.46 4.75 -11.92
CA TYR A 358 6.80 5.36 -11.98
C TYR A 358 7.34 5.33 -13.41
N ASN A 359 7.89 6.47 -13.85
CA ASN A 359 8.42 6.65 -15.22
C ASN A 359 7.38 6.50 -16.35
N LEU A 360 6.08 6.50 -16.03
CA LEU A 360 5.00 6.27 -17.00
C LEU A 360 5.18 7.06 -18.32
N PRO A 361 5.49 8.37 -18.32
CA PRO A 361 5.61 9.12 -19.59
C PRO A 361 6.75 8.64 -20.51
N ARG A 362 7.64 7.77 -20.03
CA ARG A 362 8.85 7.32 -20.73
C ARG A 362 8.85 5.84 -21.11
N THR A 363 7.79 5.11 -20.77
CA THR A 363 7.71 3.64 -20.89
C THR A 363 6.54 3.18 -21.78
N GLY A 364 6.10 4.04 -22.69
CA GLY A 364 5.07 3.66 -23.67
C GLY A 364 5.59 2.68 -24.74
N PRO A 365 4.69 2.03 -25.49
CA PRO A 365 3.23 2.07 -25.38
C PRO A 365 2.75 1.44 -24.05
N TRP A 366 1.57 1.82 -23.60
CA TRP A 366 1.11 1.43 -22.26
C TRP A 366 0.16 0.25 -22.28
N THR A 367 -0.12 -0.30 -21.10
CA THR A 367 -0.76 -1.59 -20.83
C THR A 367 0.16 -2.79 -21.10
N TRP A 368 -0.22 -3.97 -20.61
CA TRP A 368 0.57 -5.18 -20.83
C TRP A 368 0.71 -5.54 -22.32
N HIS A 369 -0.34 -5.35 -23.11
CA HIS A 369 -0.32 -5.61 -24.55
C HIS A 369 0.07 -4.39 -25.39
N GLY A 370 0.40 -3.25 -24.79
CA GLY A 370 0.86 -2.04 -25.50
C GLY A 370 -0.16 -1.41 -26.44
N TRP A 371 -1.45 -1.74 -26.32
CA TRP A 371 -2.49 -1.20 -27.22
C TRP A 371 -2.80 0.27 -26.97
N GLN A 372 -2.39 0.82 -25.82
CA GLN A 372 -2.63 2.21 -25.49
C GLN A 372 -1.42 3.07 -25.89
N THR A 373 -1.61 4.00 -26.80
CA THR A 373 -0.55 4.86 -27.34
C THR A 373 -0.71 6.34 -26.99
N ASN A 374 -1.83 6.72 -26.35
CA ASN A 374 -2.13 8.08 -25.92
C ASN A 374 -2.53 8.11 -24.45
N LEU A 375 -1.83 8.89 -23.61
CA LEU A 375 -2.09 8.96 -22.18
C LEU A 375 -3.40 9.68 -21.82
N HIS A 376 -3.85 10.66 -22.60
CA HIS A 376 -5.14 11.30 -22.36
C HIS A 376 -6.28 10.34 -22.62
N ASP A 377 -6.22 9.54 -23.69
CA ASP A 377 -7.18 8.48 -23.96
C ASP A 377 -7.15 7.41 -22.87
N ALA A 378 -5.95 7.07 -22.35
CA ALA A 378 -5.79 6.17 -21.23
C ALA A 378 -6.50 6.72 -19.97
N MET A 379 -6.34 8.00 -19.67
CA MET A 379 -7.04 8.64 -18.55
C MET A 379 -8.55 8.62 -18.77
N HIS A 380 -9.02 9.01 -19.94
CA HIS A 380 -10.46 8.97 -20.27
C HIS A 380 -11.04 7.56 -20.03
N LYS A 381 -10.40 6.52 -20.56
CA LYS A 381 -10.82 5.12 -20.36
C LYS A 381 -10.74 4.70 -18.88
N SER A 382 -9.72 5.14 -18.15
CA SER A 382 -9.61 4.83 -16.72
C SER A 382 -10.79 5.37 -15.92
N PHE A 383 -11.24 6.58 -16.18
CA PHE A 383 -12.40 7.16 -15.49
C PHE A 383 -13.73 6.54 -15.96
N THR A 384 -13.93 6.37 -17.27
CA THR A 384 -15.23 5.95 -17.81
C THR A 384 -15.42 4.43 -17.77
N MET A 385 -14.36 3.65 -17.96
CA MET A 385 -14.46 2.18 -18.03
C MET A 385 -13.96 1.51 -16.74
N THR A 386 -12.76 1.84 -16.26
CA THR A 386 -12.23 1.21 -15.05
C THR A 386 -12.94 1.72 -13.80
N MET A 387 -13.09 3.02 -13.63
CA MET A 387 -13.78 3.61 -12.48
C MET A 387 -15.30 3.64 -12.64
N GLN A 388 -15.83 3.39 -13.85
CA GLN A 388 -17.26 3.47 -14.19
C GLN A 388 -17.89 4.80 -13.75
N GLY A 389 -17.07 5.85 -13.73
CA GLY A 389 -17.44 7.20 -13.33
C GLY A 389 -17.71 8.12 -14.55
N THR A 390 -17.71 9.41 -14.29
CA THR A 390 -17.84 10.43 -15.35
C THR A 390 -16.53 10.64 -16.08
N ALA A 391 -16.60 11.06 -17.34
CA ALA A 391 -15.42 11.41 -18.11
C ALA A 391 -14.58 12.50 -17.40
N VAL A 392 -13.27 12.31 -17.41
CA VAL A 392 -12.35 13.29 -16.84
C VAL A 392 -12.28 14.53 -17.76
N ALA A 393 -12.33 15.73 -17.17
CA ALA A 393 -12.08 16.97 -17.89
C ALA A 393 -10.60 17.03 -18.36
N SER A 394 -10.34 17.65 -19.52
CA SER A 394 -8.97 17.73 -20.07
C SER A 394 -7.97 18.32 -19.07
N GLU A 395 -8.36 19.35 -18.34
CA GLU A 395 -7.51 19.99 -17.32
C GLU A 395 -7.17 19.05 -16.13
N ASP A 396 -8.08 18.15 -15.74
CA ASP A 396 -7.83 17.14 -14.73
C ASP A 396 -6.97 16.00 -15.29
N ALA A 397 -7.13 15.66 -16.59
CA ALA A 397 -6.24 14.71 -17.26
C ALA A 397 -4.80 15.24 -17.34
N ASP A 398 -4.62 16.50 -17.74
CA ASP A 398 -3.29 17.15 -17.72
C ASP A 398 -2.70 17.18 -16.32
N ALA A 399 -3.50 17.49 -15.31
CA ALA A 399 -3.08 17.54 -13.93
C ALA A 399 -2.61 16.16 -13.42
N ILE A 400 -3.38 15.10 -13.68
CA ILE A 400 -3.00 13.75 -13.23
C ILE A 400 -1.75 13.23 -13.96
N LEU A 401 -1.57 13.58 -15.23
CA LEU A 401 -0.34 13.25 -15.97
C LEU A 401 0.87 14.03 -15.44
N ALA A 402 0.69 15.29 -15.06
CA ALA A 402 1.74 16.05 -14.36
C ALA A 402 2.10 15.44 -13.00
N PHE A 403 1.12 14.92 -12.27
CA PHE A 403 1.37 14.18 -11.04
C PHE A 403 2.16 12.89 -11.32
N PHE A 404 1.79 12.09 -12.32
CA PHE A 404 2.52 10.87 -12.68
C PHE A 404 3.97 11.17 -13.10
N ALA A 405 4.21 12.27 -13.81
CA ALA A 405 5.55 12.71 -14.17
C ALA A 405 6.41 13.12 -12.95
N SER A 406 5.76 13.53 -11.85
CA SER A 406 6.43 13.91 -10.60
C SER A 406 6.71 12.73 -9.65
N LEU A 407 6.16 11.55 -9.92
CA LEU A 407 6.33 10.38 -9.07
C LEU A 407 7.79 9.90 -9.07
N GLN A 408 8.32 9.70 -7.88
CA GLN A 408 9.66 9.15 -7.66
C GLN A 408 9.56 7.89 -6.81
N ALA A 409 10.24 6.84 -7.24
CA ALA A 409 10.43 5.67 -6.39
C ALA A 409 11.42 5.98 -5.27
N ALA A 410 11.26 5.35 -4.10
CA ALA A 410 12.27 5.43 -3.06
C ALA A 410 13.61 4.80 -3.54
N PRO A 411 14.75 5.17 -2.95
CA PRO A 411 16.05 4.61 -3.31
C PRO A 411 16.07 3.08 -3.30
N ASN A 412 16.81 2.50 -4.23
CA ASN A 412 16.92 1.05 -4.33
C ASN A 412 17.88 0.50 -3.25
N PRO A 413 17.44 -0.40 -2.36
CA PRO A 413 18.26 -0.95 -1.28
C PRO A 413 19.43 -1.82 -1.75
N PHE A 414 19.40 -2.28 -2.98
CA PHE A 414 20.44 -3.15 -3.55
C PHE A 414 21.48 -2.37 -4.36
N GLN A 415 21.30 -1.06 -4.51
CA GLN A 415 22.31 -0.16 -5.06
C GLN A 415 23.22 0.37 -3.95
N ARG A 416 24.51 0.46 -4.20
CA ARG A 416 25.44 1.15 -3.33
C ARG A 416 25.27 2.67 -3.45
N SER A 417 25.59 3.38 -2.40
CA SER A 417 25.47 4.86 -2.37
C SER A 417 26.32 5.58 -3.42
N ASP A 418 27.43 4.95 -3.84
CA ASP A 418 28.32 5.43 -4.90
C ASP A 418 27.88 5.01 -6.31
N GLY A 419 26.76 4.30 -6.45
CA GLY A 419 26.25 3.77 -7.71
C GLY A 419 26.99 2.54 -8.23
N SER A 420 28.01 2.04 -7.53
CA SER A 420 28.76 0.86 -7.94
C SER A 420 27.96 -0.43 -7.70
N LEU A 421 28.27 -1.45 -8.48
CA LEU A 421 27.69 -2.78 -8.31
C LEU A 421 28.65 -3.66 -7.49
N GLY A 422 28.08 -4.49 -6.61
CA GLY A 422 28.85 -5.56 -5.97
C GLY A 422 29.30 -6.62 -7.00
N GLU A 423 30.33 -7.40 -6.68
CA GLU A 423 30.91 -8.40 -7.61
C GLU A 423 29.86 -9.36 -8.20
N GLN A 424 28.95 -9.84 -7.37
CA GLN A 424 27.88 -10.72 -7.80
C GLN A 424 26.96 -10.05 -8.82
N ALA A 425 26.54 -8.80 -8.56
CA ALA A 425 25.72 -8.03 -9.50
C ALA A 425 26.49 -7.64 -10.77
N GLN A 426 27.82 -7.46 -10.71
CA GLN A 426 28.65 -7.25 -11.91
C GLN A 426 28.66 -8.47 -12.83
N ARG A 427 28.82 -9.69 -12.26
CA ARG A 427 28.68 -10.93 -13.05
C ARG A 427 27.29 -11.08 -13.63
N GLY A 428 26.27 -10.79 -12.83
CA GLY A 428 24.88 -10.78 -13.29
C GLY A 428 24.60 -9.77 -14.41
N LYS A 429 25.22 -8.59 -14.36
CA LYS A 429 25.16 -7.60 -15.45
C LYS A 429 25.78 -8.13 -16.73
N ALA A 430 26.93 -8.79 -16.64
CA ALA A 430 27.57 -9.40 -17.79
C ALA A 430 26.70 -10.50 -18.43
N LEU A 431 26.03 -11.32 -17.59
CA LEU A 431 25.04 -12.31 -18.08
C LEU A 431 23.85 -11.62 -18.75
N PHE A 432 23.27 -10.60 -18.13
CA PHE A 432 22.13 -9.85 -18.67
C PHE A 432 22.44 -9.24 -20.04
N GLN A 433 23.68 -8.79 -20.25
CA GLN A 433 24.16 -8.18 -21.50
C GLN A 433 24.64 -9.20 -22.52
N SER A 434 24.72 -10.47 -22.17
CA SER A 434 25.24 -11.50 -23.07
C SER A 434 24.19 -11.99 -24.08
N ASP A 435 24.62 -12.39 -25.25
CA ASP A 435 23.78 -13.07 -26.26
C ASP A 435 23.22 -14.38 -25.75
N ARG A 436 23.89 -14.99 -24.76
CA ARG A 436 23.45 -16.25 -24.15
C ARG A 436 22.12 -16.12 -23.43
N THR A 437 21.87 -15.01 -22.71
CA THR A 437 20.59 -14.80 -22.03
C THR A 437 19.62 -13.98 -22.86
N GLY A 438 20.11 -13.16 -23.79
CA GLY A 438 19.32 -12.33 -24.70
C GLY A 438 18.46 -11.25 -24.03
N CYS A 439 18.59 -11.03 -22.72
CA CYS A 439 17.73 -10.11 -21.96
C CYS A 439 17.72 -8.69 -22.54
N VAL A 440 18.91 -8.20 -22.95
CA VAL A 440 19.10 -6.83 -23.49
C VAL A 440 18.43 -6.63 -24.85
N GLN A 441 18.02 -7.68 -25.55
CA GLN A 441 17.34 -7.57 -26.85
C GLN A 441 15.96 -6.90 -26.72
N CYS A 442 15.30 -7.13 -25.58
CA CYS A 442 14.01 -6.52 -25.24
C CYS A 442 14.17 -5.50 -24.09
N HIS A 443 14.86 -5.88 -23.01
CA HIS A 443 15.05 -5.02 -21.83
C HIS A 443 16.27 -4.10 -22.00
N SER A 444 16.17 -3.12 -22.90
CA SER A 444 17.25 -2.21 -23.29
C SER A 444 16.98 -0.76 -22.87
N GLY A 445 17.98 0.10 -23.07
CA GLY A 445 17.89 1.53 -22.78
C GLY A 445 17.82 1.86 -21.27
N PRO A 446 17.62 3.14 -20.92
CA PRO A 446 17.69 3.61 -19.54
C PRO A 446 16.51 3.16 -18.66
N HIS A 447 15.43 2.69 -19.28
CA HIS A 447 14.25 2.19 -18.59
C HIS A 447 14.09 0.66 -18.70
N PHE A 448 15.06 -0.05 -19.28
CA PHE A 448 15.01 -1.51 -19.45
C PHE A 448 13.72 -1.98 -20.13
N THR A 449 13.37 -1.29 -21.21
CA THR A 449 12.27 -1.62 -22.13
C THR A 449 12.60 -1.06 -23.51
N ASP A 450 12.30 -1.80 -24.56
CA ASP A 450 12.42 -1.34 -25.95
C ASP A 450 11.12 -0.73 -26.49
N GLY A 451 10.03 -0.78 -25.70
CA GLY A 451 8.70 -0.29 -26.07
C GLY A 451 8.05 -1.05 -27.22
N LYS A 452 8.45 -2.30 -27.45
CA LYS A 452 7.89 -3.16 -28.51
C LYS A 452 7.09 -4.32 -27.92
N ILE A 453 6.27 -4.90 -28.77
CA ILE A 453 5.46 -6.07 -28.45
C ILE A 453 6.25 -7.32 -28.85
N HIS A 454 6.39 -8.24 -27.90
CA HIS A 454 7.05 -9.53 -28.11
C HIS A 454 6.15 -10.66 -27.66
N ASP A 455 6.07 -11.71 -28.46
CA ASP A 455 5.51 -12.99 -28.01
C ASP A 455 6.60 -13.76 -27.27
N VAL A 456 6.37 -13.98 -25.97
CA VAL A 456 7.27 -14.74 -25.10
C VAL A 456 6.66 -16.09 -24.67
N GLY A 457 5.61 -16.53 -25.38
CA GLY A 457 4.95 -17.82 -25.17
C GLY A 457 4.11 -17.89 -23.88
N THR A 458 3.65 -16.74 -23.37
CA THR A 458 2.84 -16.68 -22.14
C THR A 458 1.48 -16.02 -22.35
N THR A 459 1.09 -15.80 -23.62
CA THR A 459 -0.25 -15.30 -24.00
C THR A 459 -1.31 -16.34 -23.63
N GLU A 460 -2.43 -15.87 -23.09
CA GLU A 460 -3.57 -16.70 -22.67
C GLU A 460 -4.62 -16.76 -23.80
N GLU A 461 -5.44 -17.82 -23.81
CA GLU A 461 -6.45 -18.03 -24.85
C GLU A 461 -7.48 -16.88 -24.93
N ASP A 462 -7.78 -16.26 -23.78
CA ASP A 462 -8.72 -15.15 -23.67
C ASP A 462 -8.09 -13.78 -23.97
N ASP A 463 -6.78 -13.71 -24.23
CA ASP A 463 -6.10 -12.47 -24.58
C ASP A 463 -6.53 -11.98 -25.96
N ARG A 464 -6.96 -10.72 -26.04
CA ARG A 464 -7.37 -10.10 -27.31
C ARG A 464 -6.22 -9.77 -28.24
N TYR A 465 -5.03 -9.57 -27.68
CA TYR A 465 -3.83 -9.16 -28.40
C TYR A 465 -2.71 -10.16 -28.22
N ASP A 466 -1.99 -10.46 -29.29
CA ASP A 466 -0.82 -11.32 -29.24
C ASP A 466 0.39 -10.58 -28.66
N GLY A 467 1.13 -11.26 -27.80
CA GLY A 467 2.36 -10.76 -27.21
C GLY A 467 2.18 -9.65 -26.18
N PHE A 468 3.28 -9.21 -25.60
CA PHE A 468 3.32 -8.24 -24.51
C PHE A 468 4.31 -7.11 -24.80
N ASN A 469 3.95 -5.88 -24.43
CA ASN A 469 4.89 -4.79 -24.34
C ASN A 469 5.95 -5.10 -23.29
N THR A 470 7.22 -4.94 -23.64
CA THR A 470 8.34 -5.17 -22.74
C THR A 470 8.19 -4.30 -21.48
N PRO A 471 7.90 -4.87 -20.31
CA PRO A 471 7.76 -4.07 -19.10
C PRO A 471 9.12 -3.57 -18.61
N SER A 472 9.17 -2.33 -18.11
CA SER A 472 10.36 -1.82 -17.45
C SER A 472 10.78 -2.71 -16.27
N LEU A 473 12.08 -3.00 -16.14
CA LEU A 473 12.64 -3.72 -15.00
C LEU A 473 12.98 -2.82 -13.82
N LEU A 474 12.85 -1.50 -13.95
CA LEU A 474 13.10 -0.58 -12.84
C LEU A 474 12.17 -0.87 -11.65
N GLY A 475 12.76 -1.06 -10.48
CA GLY A 475 12.02 -1.38 -9.26
C GLY A 475 11.45 -2.80 -9.22
N VAL A 476 11.95 -3.73 -10.04
CA VAL A 476 11.48 -5.13 -10.06
C VAL A 476 11.62 -5.83 -8.70
N HIS A 477 12.61 -5.43 -7.89
CA HIS A 477 12.83 -5.93 -6.53
C HIS A 477 11.66 -5.68 -5.57
N ARG A 478 10.83 -4.67 -5.85
CA ARG A 478 9.65 -4.31 -5.04
C ARG A 478 8.46 -5.20 -5.32
N LYS A 479 8.36 -5.77 -6.53
CA LYS A 479 7.19 -6.54 -6.95
C LYS A 479 7.08 -7.83 -6.14
N VAL A 480 5.86 -8.14 -5.69
CA VAL A 480 5.53 -9.39 -4.97
C VAL A 480 4.83 -10.39 -5.87
N ARG A 481 4.44 -9.96 -7.07
CA ARG A 481 3.93 -10.78 -8.16
C ARG A 481 4.56 -10.27 -9.45
N LEU A 482 4.93 -11.19 -10.29
CA LEU A 482 5.68 -10.97 -11.53
C LEU A 482 4.90 -11.57 -12.70
N LEU A 483 5.26 -11.19 -13.91
CA LEU A 483 4.57 -11.45 -15.16
C LEU A 483 3.21 -10.71 -15.24
N HIS A 484 2.59 -10.78 -16.41
CA HIS A 484 1.39 -10.02 -16.74
C HIS A 484 0.17 -10.41 -15.88
N ASP A 485 0.07 -11.66 -15.48
CA ASP A 485 -1.03 -12.21 -14.65
C ASP A 485 -0.65 -12.37 -13.16
N GLY A 486 0.65 -12.20 -12.83
CA GLY A 486 1.14 -12.31 -11.46
C GLY A 486 1.29 -13.73 -10.95
N ARG A 487 1.40 -14.72 -11.86
CA ARG A 487 1.56 -16.14 -11.50
C ARG A 487 2.84 -16.37 -10.72
N GLU A 488 3.93 -15.72 -11.10
CA GLU A 488 5.22 -15.85 -10.44
C GLU A 488 5.36 -14.91 -9.23
N LYS A 489 6.06 -15.39 -8.20
CA LYS A 489 6.26 -14.68 -6.93
C LYS A 489 7.71 -14.36 -6.60
N THR A 490 8.63 -14.90 -7.39
CA THR A 490 10.07 -14.71 -7.21
C THR A 490 10.75 -14.52 -8.56
N LEU A 491 11.84 -13.76 -8.59
CA LEU A 491 12.68 -13.64 -9.79
C LEU A 491 13.27 -14.99 -10.20
N ALA A 492 13.56 -15.87 -9.24
CA ALA A 492 14.06 -17.21 -9.55
C ALA A 492 13.02 -17.99 -10.37
N ALA A 493 11.75 -18.03 -9.94
CA ALA A 493 10.71 -18.74 -10.68
C ALA A 493 10.52 -18.15 -12.10
N VAL A 494 10.49 -16.82 -12.25
CA VAL A 494 10.44 -16.18 -13.58
C VAL A 494 11.56 -16.68 -14.47
N LEU A 495 12.80 -16.74 -13.97
CA LEU A 495 13.99 -17.07 -14.76
C LEU A 495 14.22 -18.57 -14.97
N THR A 496 13.51 -19.43 -14.25
CA THR A 496 13.61 -20.90 -14.39
C THR A 496 12.39 -21.52 -15.05
N GLU A 497 11.25 -20.82 -15.01
CA GLU A 497 9.96 -21.33 -15.51
C GLU A 497 9.51 -20.55 -16.76
N ASP A 498 8.54 -19.67 -16.64
CA ASP A 498 7.81 -19.08 -17.77
C ASP A 498 8.62 -18.11 -18.64
N HIS A 499 9.61 -17.44 -18.07
CA HIS A 499 10.49 -16.49 -18.81
C HIS A 499 11.96 -16.89 -18.72
N ALA A 500 12.21 -18.19 -18.67
CA ALA A 500 13.58 -18.72 -18.67
C ALA A 500 14.28 -18.43 -20.02
N PRO A 501 15.59 -18.03 -20.03
CA PRO A 501 16.30 -17.71 -21.27
C PRO A 501 16.21 -18.80 -22.32
N GLN A 502 16.26 -20.08 -21.92
CA GLN A 502 16.15 -21.20 -22.86
C GLN A 502 14.76 -21.32 -23.52
N ARG A 503 13.70 -20.83 -22.87
CA ARG A 503 12.33 -20.83 -23.46
C ARG A 503 12.17 -19.65 -24.41
N VAL A 504 12.71 -18.49 -24.05
CA VAL A 504 12.53 -17.24 -24.81
C VAL A 504 13.48 -17.17 -26.01
N ASN A 505 14.75 -17.58 -25.85
CA ASN A 505 15.80 -17.43 -26.87
C ASN A 505 16.33 -18.77 -27.43
N GLY A 506 15.85 -19.92 -26.92
CA GLY A 506 16.38 -21.22 -27.33
C GLY A 506 17.81 -21.51 -26.84
N THR A 507 18.34 -20.73 -25.90
CA THR A 507 19.72 -20.87 -25.37
C THR A 507 19.76 -21.86 -24.19
N GLY A 508 20.97 -22.19 -23.71
CA GLY A 508 21.13 -23.13 -22.59
C GLY A 508 20.64 -22.55 -21.25
N SER A 509 20.26 -23.47 -20.34
CA SER A 509 19.84 -23.11 -18.99
C SER A 509 20.94 -22.42 -18.18
N LEU A 510 20.53 -21.61 -17.19
CA LEU A 510 21.44 -21.03 -16.21
C LEU A 510 21.79 -22.06 -15.14
N SER A 511 23.05 -22.07 -14.70
CA SER A 511 23.44 -22.75 -13.47
C SER A 511 22.91 -21.99 -12.23
N ASP A 512 22.88 -22.64 -11.08
CA ASP A 512 22.41 -22.01 -9.84
C ASP A 512 23.22 -20.74 -9.49
N SER A 513 24.53 -20.75 -9.74
CA SER A 513 25.38 -19.58 -9.49
C SER A 513 25.09 -18.43 -10.48
N GLU A 514 24.87 -18.72 -11.75
CA GLU A 514 24.52 -17.72 -12.77
C GLU A 514 23.11 -17.14 -12.51
N LEU A 515 22.16 -17.98 -12.09
CA LEU A 515 20.84 -17.54 -11.66
C LEU A 515 20.92 -16.57 -10.48
N ALA A 516 21.72 -16.91 -9.46
CA ALA A 516 21.93 -16.06 -8.31
C ALA A 516 22.61 -14.72 -8.70
N ASP A 517 23.60 -14.74 -9.60
CA ASP A 517 24.29 -13.55 -10.10
C ASP A 517 23.32 -12.65 -10.89
N LEU A 518 22.52 -13.23 -11.79
CA LEU A 518 21.52 -12.49 -12.57
C LEU A 518 20.45 -11.86 -11.67
N ILE A 519 19.94 -12.59 -10.67
CA ILE A 519 18.98 -12.05 -9.68
C ILE A 519 19.61 -10.91 -8.88
N ALA A 520 20.89 -11.03 -8.50
CA ALA A 520 21.58 -9.97 -7.78
C ALA A 520 21.64 -8.67 -8.62
N TYR A 521 21.89 -8.78 -9.92
CA TYR A 521 21.85 -7.63 -10.82
C TYR A 521 20.43 -7.07 -10.99
N LEU A 522 19.44 -7.91 -11.30
CA LEU A 522 18.06 -7.47 -11.48
C LEU A 522 17.51 -6.73 -10.24
N LYS A 523 17.92 -7.12 -9.04
CA LYS A 523 17.56 -6.40 -7.83
C LYS A 523 18.13 -4.99 -7.77
N THR A 524 19.22 -4.71 -8.45
CA THR A 524 19.81 -3.35 -8.48
C THR A 524 19.10 -2.39 -9.46
N LEU A 525 18.13 -2.87 -10.24
CA LEU A 525 17.35 -2.08 -11.20
C LEU A 525 16.08 -1.40 -10.56
#